data_0ec18def99a10cad97f6a8ba81353499
#
_entry.id   0ec18def99a10cad97f6a8ba81353499
#
_cell.length_a   1.000
_cell.length_b   1.000
_cell.length_c   1.000
_cell.angle_alpha   90.00
_cell.angle_beta   90.00
_cell.angle_gamma   90.00
#
_symmetry.space_group_name_H-M   'P 1'
#
loop_
_entity.id
_entity.type
_entity.pdbx_description
1 polymer ?
#
loop_
_entity_poly.entity_id
_entity_poly.type
_entity_poly.pdbx_seq_one_letter_code
_entity_poly.pdbx_strand_id
1 'polypeptide(L)'
;QIDTYFAKYLPELFYSVLAPVTLFVLLVGVHARSAILLLCCVPLIPLSIVAVQKFAKKLLANYWGEYTTLGDSFLENIQGLTTLKIYQADGWKHEEMNAQAERFRKITMKVLTMQLNSVTLLDLMAYGGAGLGIISAASAVDNGPLSLTSALPILLLAADFFLPLRLLGSYFHIAMNGAASAEKIFRLLSGQEPEDGEKT
;
A
#
# COMPACT_ATOMS: atom_id res chain seq x y z
N GLN A 1 -3.53 7.84 12.66
CA GLN A 1 -3.07 7.72 11.26
C GLN A 1 -1.90 8.67 10.94
N ILE A 2 -1.97 9.94 11.38
CA ILE A 2 -0.88 10.92 11.22
C ILE A 2 0.36 10.48 12.01
N ASP A 3 0.18 10.00 13.23
CA ASP A 3 1.26 9.46 14.06
C ASP A 3 1.96 8.27 13.35
N THR A 4 1.18 7.36 12.76
CA THR A 4 1.72 6.22 12.01
C THR A 4 2.49 6.65 10.75
N TYR A 5 2.08 7.75 10.12
CA TYR A 5 2.82 8.33 9.00
C TYR A 5 4.22 8.79 9.42
N PHE A 6 4.31 9.57 10.50
CA PHE A 6 5.60 10.07 10.98
C PHE A 6 6.46 8.98 11.63
N ALA A 7 5.85 8.05 12.37
CA ALA A 7 6.58 7.04 13.12
C ALA A 7 7.05 5.84 12.28
N LYS A 8 6.33 5.50 11.20
CA LYS A 8 6.63 4.31 10.41
C LYS A 8 7.01 4.62 8.96
N TYR A 9 6.18 5.40 8.26
CA TYR A 9 6.40 5.63 6.83
C TYR A 9 7.64 6.49 6.57
N LEU A 10 7.82 7.57 7.28
CA LEU A 10 8.92 8.51 7.05
C LEU A 10 10.31 7.88 7.31
N PRO A 11 10.55 7.20 8.45
CA PRO A 11 11.80 6.50 8.68
C PRO A 11 12.06 5.40 7.63
N GLU A 12 11.02 4.63 7.26
CA GLU A 12 11.15 3.57 6.26
C GLU A 12 11.49 4.11 4.87
N LEU A 13 10.98 5.30 4.52
CA LEU A 13 11.32 5.96 3.26
C LEU A 13 12.81 6.29 3.19
N PHE A 14 13.39 6.85 4.25
CA PHE A 14 14.83 7.09 4.30
C PHE A 14 15.63 5.79 4.27
N TYR A 15 15.20 4.80 5.05
CA TYR A 15 15.86 3.50 5.10
C TYR A 15 15.81 2.77 3.76
N SER A 16 14.69 2.82 3.06
CA SER A 16 14.51 2.17 1.76
C SER A 16 15.39 2.74 0.64
N VAL A 17 15.83 3.99 0.77
CA VAL A 17 16.80 4.60 -0.16
C VAL A 17 18.23 4.32 0.30
N LEU A 18 18.49 4.47 1.59
CA LEU A 18 19.85 4.38 2.13
C LEU A 18 20.39 2.93 2.12
N ALA A 19 19.54 1.94 2.45
CA ALA A 19 19.95 0.55 2.53
C ALA A 19 20.46 -0.02 1.20
N PRO A 20 19.77 0.11 0.05
CA PRO A 20 20.30 -0.37 -1.22
C PRO A 20 21.61 0.33 -1.63
N VAL A 21 21.75 1.63 -1.32
CA VAL A 21 22.97 2.38 -1.67
C VAL A 21 24.14 1.91 -0.83
N THR A 22 23.98 1.75 0.48
CA THR A 22 25.04 1.25 1.38
C THR A 22 25.45 -0.18 1.05
N LEU A 23 24.46 -1.05 0.78
CA LEU A 23 24.72 -2.43 0.37
C LEU A 23 25.42 -2.50 -0.99
N PHE A 24 25.05 -1.63 -1.93
CA PHE A 24 25.72 -1.53 -3.22
C PHE A 24 27.21 -1.18 -3.04
N VAL A 25 27.52 -0.16 -2.24
CA VAL A 25 28.93 0.24 -1.97
C VAL A 25 29.72 -0.91 -1.35
N LEU A 26 29.11 -1.68 -0.45
CA LEU A 26 29.76 -2.84 0.17
C LEU A 26 29.99 -3.97 -0.84
N LEU A 27 28.99 -4.29 -1.65
CA LEU A 27 29.04 -5.45 -2.55
C LEU A 27 29.77 -5.18 -3.87
N VAL A 28 29.90 -3.91 -4.31
CA VAL A 28 30.66 -3.58 -5.51
C VAL A 28 32.13 -3.96 -5.37
N GLY A 29 32.69 -3.89 -4.16
CA GLY A 29 34.05 -4.32 -3.85
C GLY A 29 34.25 -5.85 -3.90
N VAL A 30 33.17 -6.61 -3.78
CA VAL A 30 33.17 -8.08 -3.81
C VAL A 30 32.95 -8.59 -5.24
N HIS A 31 31.85 -8.19 -5.88
CA HIS A 31 31.53 -8.57 -7.25
C HIS A 31 30.61 -7.54 -7.90
N ALA A 32 31.21 -6.67 -8.72
CA ALA A 32 30.52 -5.52 -9.32
C ALA A 32 29.32 -5.93 -10.19
N ARG A 33 29.38 -7.03 -10.95
CA ARG A 33 28.27 -7.48 -11.81
C ARG A 33 27.02 -7.81 -11.00
N SER A 34 27.16 -8.59 -9.92
CA SER A 34 26.00 -8.94 -9.05
C SER A 34 25.45 -7.71 -8.34
N ALA A 35 26.33 -6.81 -7.86
CA ALA A 35 25.92 -5.57 -7.21
C ALA A 35 25.12 -4.64 -8.15
N ILE A 36 25.58 -4.46 -9.39
CA ILE A 36 24.88 -3.66 -10.40
C ILE A 36 23.53 -4.28 -10.76
N LEU A 37 23.47 -5.61 -10.92
CA LEU A 37 22.24 -6.32 -11.21
C LEU A 37 21.20 -6.13 -10.10
N LEU A 38 21.62 -6.29 -8.83
CA LEU A 38 20.74 -6.04 -7.67
C LEU A 38 20.25 -4.60 -7.68
N LEU A 39 21.14 -3.62 -7.86
CA LEU A 39 20.77 -2.21 -7.89
C LEU A 39 19.82 -1.86 -9.04
N CYS A 40 19.99 -2.46 -10.22
CA CYS A 40 19.08 -2.26 -11.36
C CYS A 40 17.68 -2.83 -11.10
N CYS A 41 17.54 -3.85 -10.25
CA CYS A 41 16.24 -4.39 -9.87
C CYS A 41 15.52 -3.55 -8.79
N VAL A 42 16.24 -2.74 -8.02
CA VAL A 42 15.68 -1.88 -6.95
C VAL A 42 14.55 -0.98 -7.46
N PRO A 43 14.69 -0.21 -8.56
CA PRO A 43 13.66 0.71 -9.03
C PRO A 43 12.39 0.00 -9.56
N LEU A 44 12.43 -1.31 -9.81
CA LEU A 44 11.25 -2.05 -10.23
C LEU A 44 10.15 -2.06 -9.16
N ILE A 45 10.53 -2.08 -7.87
CA ILE A 45 9.56 -2.08 -6.77
C ILE A 45 8.78 -0.77 -6.71
N PRO A 46 9.38 0.44 -6.62
CA PRO A 46 8.61 1.68 -6.66
C PRO A 46 7.80 1.84 -7.95
N LEU A 47 8.32 1.39 -9.08
CA LEU A 47 7.58 1.42 -10.34
C LEU A 47 6.31 0.55 -10.28
N SER A 48 6.39 -0.66 -9.73
CA SER A 48 5.23 -1.54 -9.54
C SER A 48 4.22 -0.95 -8.54
N ILE A 49 4.68 -0.30 -7.47
CA ILE A 49 3.83 0.42 -6.52
C ILE A 49 3.02 1.51 -7.23
N VAL A 50 3.67 2.37 -8.03
CA VAL A 50 2.99 3.44 -8.78
C VAL A 50 1.98 2.89 -9.78
N ALA A 51 2.30 1.80 -10.47
CA ALA A 51 1.40 1.15 -11.42
C ALA A 51 0.13 0.62 -10.73
N VAL A 52 0.29 -0.07 -9.61
CA VAL A 52 -0.83 -0.58 -8.82
C VAL A 52 -1.70 0.54 -8.26
N GLN A 53 -1.09 1.65 -7.81
CA GLN A 53 -1.82 2.78 -7.23
C GLN A 53 -2.82 3.43 -8.19
N LYS A 54 -2.45 3.59 -9.45
CA LYS A 54 -3.36 4.16 -10.46
C LYS A 54 -4.64 3.34 -10.59
N PHE A 55 -4.51 2.03 -10.51
CA PHE A 55 -5.65 1.11 -10.58
C PHE A 55 -6.44 1.07 -9.26
N ALA A 56 -5.75 1.06 -8.13
CA ALA A 56 -6.31 1.02 -6.79
C ALA A 56 -7.19 2.23 -6.48
N LYS A 57 -6.76 3.44 -6.87
CA LYS A 57 -7.46 4.70 -6.54
C LYS A 57 -8.92 4.69 -6.97
N LYS A 58 -9.23 4.25 -8.20
CA LYS A 58 -10.60 4.17 -8.71
C LYS A 58 -11.43 3.14 -7.95
N LEU A 59 -10.84 1.98 -7.66
CA LEU A 59 -11.54 0.91 -6.95
C LEU A 59 -11.84 1.29 -5.50
N LEU A 60 -10.89 1.95 -4.80
CA LEU A 60 -11.11 2.47 -3.45
C LEU A 60 -12.19 3.57 -3.42
N ALA A 61 -12.24 4.46 -4.39
CA ALA A 61 -13.28 5.47 -4.47
C ALA A 61 -14.67 4.83 -4.55
N ASN A 62 -14.84 3.80 -5.38
CA ASN A 62 -16.08 3.05 -5.47
C ASN A 62 -16.43 2.31 -4.16
N TYR A 63 -15.42 1.73 -3.51
CA TYR A 63 -15.60 1.07 -2.22
C TYR A 63 -16.13 2.04 -1.14
N TRP A 64 -15.53 3.22 -1.03
CA TRP A 64 -15.98 4.23 -0.08
C TRP A 64 -17.39 4.76 -0.41
N GLY A 65 -17.75 4.88 -1.70
CA GLY A 65 -19.10 5.24 -2.12
C GLY A 65 -20.13 4.21 -1.66
N GLU A 66 -19.92 2.93 -1.93
CA GLU A 66 -20.84 1.86 -1.50
C GLU A 66 -20.90 1.72 0.03
N TYR A 67 -19.76 1.93 0.73
CA TYR A 67 -19.72 1.93 2.19
C TYR A 67 -20.60 3.03 2.79
N THR A 68 -20.48 4.26 2.28
CA THR A 68 -21.27 5.40 2.75
C THR A 68 -22.77 5.18 2.46
N THR A 69 -23.10 4.76 1.23
CA THR A 69 -24.49 4.49 0.84
C THR A 69 -25.15 3.42 1.73
N LEU A 70 -24.42 2.34 2.02
CA LEU A 70 -24.93 1.29 2.90
C LEU A 70 -25.11 1.80 4.34
N GLY A 71 -24.15 2.58 4.85
CA GLY A 71 -24.21 3.17 6.17
C GLY A 71 -25.38 4.14 6.34
N ASP A 72 -25.57 5.02 5.38
CA ASP A 72 -26.66 6.00 5.37
C ASP A 72 -28.04 5.31 5.32
N SER A 73 -28.19 4.33 4.42
CA SER A 73 -29.42 3.52 4.33
C SER A 73 -29.71 2.74 5.61
N PHE A 74 -28.67 2.21 6.26
CA PHE A 74 -28.83 1.50 7.53
C PHE A 74 -29.33 2.43 8.64
N LEU A 75 -28.72 3.62 8.74
CA LEU A 75 -29.11 4.62 9.73
C LEU A 75 -30.55 5.10 9.50
N GLU A 76 -30.93 5.41 8.24
CA GLU A 76 -32.28 5.79 7.86
C GLU A 76 -33.29 4.70 8.24
N ASN A 77 -32.97 3.44 7.98
CA ASN A 77 -33.88 2.31 8.28
C ASN A 77 -34.06 2.10 9.79
N ILE A 78 -33.05 2.30 10.61
CA ILE A 78 -33.19 2.25 12.05
C ILE A 78 -34.06 3.39 12.57
N GLN A 79 -33.80 4.61 12.08
CA GLN A 79 -34.59 5.78 12.49
C GLN A 79 -36.04 5.68 12.03
N GLY A 80 -36.30 5.12 10.84
CA GLY A 80 -37.65 4.91 10.26
C GLY A 80 -38.30 3.58 10.62
N LEU A 81 -37.72 2.75 11.49
CA LEU A 81 -38.18 1.38 11.73
C LEU A 81 -39.67 1.30 12.16
N THR A 82 -40.12 2.19 13.04
CA THR A 82 -41.51 2.25 13.50
C THR A 82 -42.44 2.54 12.32
N THR A 83 -42.09 3.49 11.48
CA THR A 83 -42.87 3.84 10.29
C THR A 83 -42.94 2.68 9.30
N LEU A 84 -41.81 2.04 9.03
CA LEU A 84 -41.74 0.86 8.14
C LEU A 84 -42.63 -0.28 8.65
N LYS A 85 -42.70 -0.51 9.94
CA LYS A 85 -43.52 -1.54 10.57
C LYS A 85 -45.04 -1.17 10.48
N ILE A 86 -45.41 0.09 10.71
CA ILE A 86 -46.79 0.55 10.62
C ILE A 86 -47.34 0.36 9.19
N TYR A 87 -46.51 0.70 8.18
CA TYR A 87 -46.90 0.58 6.76
C TYR A 87 -46.64 -0.79 6.15
N GLN A 88 -46.16 -1.78 6.93
CA GLN A 88 -45.79 -3.13 6.48
C GLN A 88 -44.78 -3.13 5.31
N ALA A 89 -43.94 -2.11 5.23
CA ALA A 89 -42.93 -1.93 4.19
C ALA A 89 -41.53 -2.52 4.55
N ASP A 90 -41.42 -3.13 5.71
CA ASP A 90 -40.19 -3.70 6.24
C ASP A 90 -39.64 -4.85 5.36
N GLY A 91 -40.47 -5.67 4.77
CA GLY A 91 -40.08 -6.74 3.84
C GLY A 91 -39.40 -6.20 2.57
N TRP A 92 -40.00 -5.21 1.92
CA TRP A 92 -39.38 -4.56 0.76
C TRP A 92 -38.04 -3.87 1.10
N LYS A 93 -38.01 -3.16 2.23
CA LYS A 93 -36.81 -2.46 2.66
C LYS A 93 -35.66 -3.44 3.05
N HIS A 94 -36.02 -4.61 3.59
CA HIS A 94 -35.06 -5.70 3.86
C HIS A 94 -34.43 -6.21 2.57
N GLU A 95 -35.20 -6.43 1.50
CA GLU A 95 -34.66 -6.85 0.20
C GLU A 95 -33.75 -5.80 -0.42
N GLU A 96 -34.12 -4.52 -0.34
CA GLU A 96 -33.27 -3.40 -0.78
C GLU A 96 -31.94 -3.38 -0.04
N MET A 97 -31.97 -3.50 1.31
CA MET A 97 -30.76 -3.54 2.11
C MET A 97 -29.88 -4.77 1.79
N ASN A 98 -30.47 -5.92 1.57
CA ASN A 98 -29.73 -7.11 1.16
C ASN A 98 -29.04 -6.89 -0.19
N ALA A 99 -29.69 -6.25 -1.14
CA ALA A 99 -29.10 -5.91 -2.43
C ALA A 99 -27.93 -4.91 -2.28
N GLN A 100 -28.06 -3.92 -1.40
CA GLN A 100 -26.97 -2.98 -1.10
C GLN A 100 -25.79 -3.69 -0.40
N ALA A 101 -26.06 -4.52 0.60
CA ALA A 101 -25.04 -5.32 1.30
C ALA A 101 -24.28 -6.25 0.34
N GLU A 102 -24.99 -6.87 -0.62
CA GLU A 102 -24.37 -7.73 -1.62
C GLU A 102 -23.49 -6.94 -2.61
N ARG A 103 -23.89 -5.72 -3.00
CA ARG A 103 -23.03 -4.82 -3.78
C ARG A 103 -21.77 -4.45 -3.00
N PHE A 104 -21.92 -4.07 -1.73
CA PHE A 104 -20.79 -3.76 -0.85
C PHE A 104 -19.86 -4.96 -0.65
N ARG A 105 -20.41 -6.16 -0.44
CA ARG A 105 -19.64 -7.39 -0.37
C ARG A 105 -18.80 -7.61 -1.63
N LYS A 106 -19.39 -7.47 -2.81
CA LYS A 106 -18.70 -7.66 -4.09
C LYS A 106 -17.57 -6.67 -4.29
N ILE A 107 -17.78 -5.40 -3.96
CA ILE A 107 -16.71 -4.39 -4.09
C ILE A 107 -15.61 -4.62 -3.06
N THR A 108 -15.95 -5.02 -1.83
CA THR A 108 -14.99 -5.38 -0.79
C THR A 108 -14.09 -6.55 -1.23
N MET A 109 -14.68 -7.59 -1.81
CA MET A 109 -13.90 -8.72 -2.33
C MET A 109 -12.98 -8.31 -3.47
N LYS A 110 -13.39 -7.39 -4.36
CA LYS A 110 -12.52 -6.84 -5.40
C LYS A 110 -11.35 -6.05 -4.81
N VAL A 111 -11.59 -5.25 -3.77
CA VAL A 111 -10.53 -4.50 -3.08
C VAL A 111 -9.54 -5.45 -2.41
N LEU A 112 -10.02 -6.48 -1.71
CA LEU A 112 -9.18 -7.49 -1.08
C LEU A 112 -8.33 -8.24 -2.11
N THR A 113 -8.93 -8.69 -3.21
CA THR A 113 -8.21 -9.36 -4.31
C THR A 113 -7.13 -8.45 -4.90
N MET A 114 -7.44 -7.17 -5.11
CA MET A 114 -6.46 -6.20 -5.59
C MET A 114 -5.30 -6.02 -4.59
N GLN A 115 -5.60 -5.91 -3.29
CA GLN A 115 -4.56 -5.78 -2.26
C GLN A 115 -3.65 -7.00 -2.20
N LEU A 116 -4.22 -8.22 -2.23
CA LEU A 116 -3.45 -9.45 -2.25
C LEU A 116 -2.57 -9.56 -3.49
N ASN A 117 -3.12 -9.26 -4.68
CA ASN A 117 -2.34 -9.26 -5.93
C ASN A 117 -1.21 -8.22 -5.90
N SER A 118 -1.43 -7.05 -5.29
CA SER A 118 -0.40 -6.02 -5.11
C SER A 118 0.75 -6.53 -4.25
N VAL A 119 0.45 -7.16 -3.11
CA VAL A 119 1.47 -7.72 -2.22
C VAL A 119 2.23 -8.85 -2.93
N THR A 120 1.52 -9.74 -3.62
CA THR A 120 2.14 -10.83 -4.40
C THR A 120 3.09 -10.29 -5.47
N LEU A 121 2.71 -9.22 -6.17
CA LEU A 121 3.57 -8.57 -7.16
C LEU A 121 4.82 -7.97 -6.53
N LEU A 122 4.68 -7.29 -5.39
CA LEU A 122 5.81 -6.73 -4.66
C LEU A 122 6.76 -7.83 -4.16
N ASP A 123 6.20 -8.93 -3.64
CA ASP A 123 6.98 -10.08 -3.20
C ASP A 123 7.71 -10.75 -4.36
N LEU A 124 7.05 -10.90 -5.51
CA LEU A 124 7.67 -11.45 -6.72
C LEU A 124 8.86 -10.57 -7.19
N MET A 125 8.71 -9.25 -7.17
CA MET A 125 9.79 -8.32 -7.55
C MET A 125 10.94 -8.37 -6.54
N ALA A 126 10.64 -8.40 -5.23
CA ALA A 126 11.65 -8.40 -4.19
C ALA A 126 12.45 -9.73 -4.18
N TYR A 127 11.75 -10.85 -4.08
CA TYR A 127 12.42 -12.16 -4.03
C TYR A 127 12.96 -12.60 -5.39
N GLY A 128 12.31 -12.20 -6.50
CA GLY A 128 12.82 -12.41 -7.85
C GLY A 128 14.12 -11.66 -8.09
N GLY A 129 14.21 -10.39 -7.69
CA GLY A 129 15.43 -9.58 -7.75
C GLY A 129 16.56 -10.17 -6.91
N ALA A 130 16.26 -10.59 -5.67
CA ALA A 130 17.22 -11.27 -4.80
C ALA A 130 17.70 -12.59 -5.43
N GLY A 131 16.77 -13.39 -5.98
CA GLY A 131 17.11 -14.64 -6.68
C GLY A 131 18.02 -14.44 -7.88
N LEU A 132 17.79 -13.39 -8.69
CA LEU A 132 18.69 -13.05 -9.79
C LEU A 132 20.09 -12.67 -9.31
N GLY A 133 20.20 -11.93 -8.20
CA GLY A 133 21.47 -11.61 -7.57
C GLY A 133 22.21 -12.85 -7.09
N ILE A 134 21.50 -13.79 -6.45
CA ILE A 134 22.03 -15.09 -5.99
C ILE A 134 22.51 -15.93 -7.18
N ILE A 135 21.70 -16.05 -8.23
CA ILE A 135 22.07 -16.79 -9.46
C ILE A 135 23.32 -16.18 -10.10
N SER A 136 23.41 -14.87 -10.17
CA SER A 136 24.57 -14.16 -10.70
C SER A 136 25.84 -14.44 -9.89
N ALA A 137 25.73 -14.45 -8.55
CA ALA A 137 26.86 -14.77 -7.66
C ALA A 137 27.27 -16.24 -7.79
N ALA A 138 26.31 -17.18 -7.82
CA ALA A 138 26.55 -18.60 -8.01
C ALA A 138 27.26 -18.89 -9.34
N SER A 139 26.78 -18.27 -10.43
CA SER A 139 27.42 -18.40 -11.76
C SER A 139 28.84 -17.83 -11.77
N ALA A 140 29.13 -16.78 -10.97
CA ALA A 140 30.47 -16.22 -10.86
C ALA A 140 31.41 -17.15 -10.07
N VAL A 141 30.90 -17.91 -9.11
CA VAL A 141 31.68 -18.95 -8.39
C VAL A 141 31.99 -20.12 -9.33
N ASP A 142 31.01 -20.59 -10.09
CA ASP A 142 31.17 -21.72 -11.00
C ASP A 142 32.15 -21.42 -12.14
N ASN A 143 32.11 -20.20 -12.67
CA ASN A 143 33.04 -19.74 -13.72
C ASN A 143 34.41 -19.28 -13.20
N GLY A 144 34.65 -19.31 -11.90
CA GLY A 144 35.96 -19.10 -11.27
C GLY A 144 36.38 -17.66 -10.93
N PRO A 145 35.67 -16.56 -11.29
CA PRO A 145 36.10 -15.21 -10.91
C PRO A 145 35.79 -14.88 -9.43
N LEU A 146 34.96 -15.66 -8.74
CA LEU A 146 34.58 -15.42 -7.36
C LEU A 146 34.79 -16.67 -6.50
N SER A 147 35.42 -16.51 -5.32
CA SER A 147 35.51 -17.60 -4.35
C SER A 147 34.17 -17.81 -3.63
N LEU A 148 33.91 -19.03 -3.16
CA LEU A 148 32.70 -19.34 -2.39
C LEU A 148 32.59 -18.44 -1.14
N THR A 149 33.71 -18.18 -0.46
CA THR A 149 33.73 -17.29 0.72
C THR A 149 33.32 -15.85 0.37
N SER A 150 33.78 -15.36 -0.78
CA SER A 150 33.41 -14.02 -1.27
C SER A 150 31.98 -13.93 -1.78
N ALA A 151 31.37 -15.04 -2.20
CA ALA A 151 29.97 -15.07 -2.60
C ALA A 151 28.98 -15.01 -1.40
N LEU A 152 29.41 -15.48 -0.22
CA LEU A 152 28.56 -15.52 0.97
C LEU A 152 27.91 -14.16 1.33
N PRO A 153 28.63 -13.03 1.36
CA PRO A 153 28.00 -11.74 1.60
C PRO A 153 26.88 -11.40 0.60
N ILE A 154 27.07 -11.74 -0.69
CA ILE A 154 26.06 -11.49 -1.72
C ILE A 154 24.82 -12.36 -1.46
N LEU A 155 25.00 -13.65 -1.13
CA LEU A 155 23.92 -14.57 -0.84
C LEU A 155 23.10 -14.14 0.38
N LEU A 156 23.77 -13.69 1.45
CA LEU A 156 23.12 -13.29 2.70
C LEU A 156 22.42 -11.92 2.56
N LEU A 157 23.03 -10.96 1.86
CA LEU A 157 22.55 -9.59 1.79
C LEU A 157 21.66 -9.33 0.57
N ALA A 158 21.54 -10.28 -0.38
CA ALA A 158 20.73 -10.10 -1.59
C ALA A 158 19.26 -9.75 -1.27
N ALA A 159 18.67 -10.36 -0.25
CA ALA A 159 17.30 -10.06 0.18
C ALA A 159 17.19 -8.67 0.82
N ASP A 160 18.21 -8.23 1.54
CA ASP A 160 18.21 -6.96 2.26
C ASP A 160 18.20 -5.73 1.34
N PHE A 161 18.56 -5.89 0.06
CA PHE A 161 18.35 -4.85 -0.95
C PHE A 161 16.89 -4.49 -1.17
N PHE A 162 15.98 -5.45 -1.01
CA PHE A 162 14.59 -5.34 -1.42
C PHE A 162 13.63 -5.25 -0.24
N LEU A 163 14.00 -5.79 0.93
CA LEU A 163 13.13 -5.80 2.12
C LEU A 163 12.67 -4.40 2.54
N PRO A 164 13.53 -3.36 2.59
CA PRO A 164 13.09 -2.02 2.95
C PRO A 164 12.08 -1.43 1.98
N LEU A 165 12.29 -1.63 0.67
CA LEU A 165 11.36 -1.15 -0.35
C LEU A 165 10.01 -1.89 -0.31
N ARG A 166 10.03 -3.19 -0.01
CA ARG A 166 8.82 -3.99 0.18
C ARG A 166 8.02 -3.47 1.37
N LEU A 167 8.69 -3.20 2.50
CA LEU A 167 8.07 -2.61 3.69
C LEU A 167 7.51 -1.21 3.40
N LEU A 168 8.25 -0.37 2.69
CA LEU A 168 7.78 0.93 2.23
C LEU A 168 6.48 0.81 1.41
N GLY A 169 6.41 -0.17 0.50
CA GLY A 169 5.20 -0.47 -0.27
C GLY A 169 4.00 -0.83 0.60
N SER A 170 4.22 -1.59 1.68
CA SER A 170 3.18 -1.94 2.64
C SER A 170 2.70 -0.73 3.45
N TYR A 171 3.61 0.14 3.85
CA TYR A 171 3.27 1.37 4.59
C TYR A 171 2.68 2.47 3.71
N PHE A 172 2.81 2.36 2.41
CA PHE A 172 2.29 3.37 1.48
C PHE A 172 0.77 3.56 1.60
N HIS A 173 0.00 2.50 1.78
CA HIS A 173 -1.45 2.58 1.99
C HIS A 173 -1.80 3.34 3.28
N ILE A 174 -0.98 3.18 4.33
CA ILE A 174 -1.12 3.91 5.60
C ILE A 174 -0.80 5.40 5.38
N ALA A 175 0.25 5.68 4.61
CA ALA A 175 0.65 7.04 4.27
C ALA A 175 -0.42 7.79 3.48
N MET A 176 -1.04 7.16 2.48
CA MET A 176 -2.14 7.75 1.72
C MET A 176 -3.35 8.09 2.58
N ASN A 177 -3.73 7.20 3.49
CA ASN A 177 -4.83 7.46 4.42
C ASN A 177 -4.49 8.59 5.41
N GLY A 178 -3.24 8.66 5.87
CA GLY A 178 -2.73 9.74 6.70
C GLY A 178 -2.75 11.09 5.98
N ALA A 179 -2.26 11.14 4.75
CA ALA A 179 -2.26 12.36 3.92
C ALA A 179 -3.68 12.85 3.63
N ALA A 180 -4.61 11.95 3.26
CA ALA A 180 -6.01 12.30 3.02
C ALA A 180 -6.71 12.82 4.28
N SER A 181 -6.36 12.30 5.45
CA SER A 181 -6.87 12.79 6.74
C SER A 181 -6.30 14.16 7.08
N ALA A 182 -5.00 14.38 6.84
CA ALA A 182 -4.34 15.66 7.04
C ALA A 182 -4.93 16.74 6.13
N GLU A 183 -5.17 16.45 4.85
CA GLU A 183 -5.78 17.38 3.90
C GLU A 183 -7.16 17.86 4.38
N LYS A 184 -7.99 16.94 4.91
CA LYS A 184 -9.30 17.30 5.48
C LYS A 184 -9.17 18.23 6.69
N ILE A 185 -8.19 17.99 7.56
CA ILE A 185 -7.92 18.84 8.75
C ILE A 185 -7.44 20.22 8.31
N PHE A 186 -6.49 20.28 7.38
CA PHE A 186 -6.00 21.58 6.87
C PHE A 186 -7.10 22.36 6.14
N ARG A 187 -7.97 21.69 5.40
CA ARG A 187 -9.14 22.33 4.77
C ARG A 187 -10.12 22.90 5.81
N LEU A 188 -10.30 22.22 6.93
CA LEU A 188 -11.13 22.71 8.03
C LEU A 188 -10.48 23.93 8.72
N LEU A 189 -9.18 23.85 8.98
CA LEU A 189 -8.41 24.94 9.61
C LEU A 189 -8.26 26.18 8.71
N SER A 190 -8.29 26.00 7.39
CA SER A 190 -8.25 27.10 6.42
C SER A 190 -9.61 27.72 6.12
N GLY A 191 -10.68 27.16 6.69
CA GLY A 191 -12.03 27.76 6.63
C GLY A 191 -12.02 29.12 7.33
N GLN A 192 -12.56 30.16 6.66
CA GLN A 192 -12.76 31.46 7.29
C GLN A 192 -13.76 31.31 8.44
N GLU A 193 -13.43 31.78 9.62
CA GLU A 193 -14.39 31.92 10.69
C GLU A 193 -15.53 32.84 10.19
N PRO A 194 -16.79 32.46 10.40
CA PRO A 194 -17.90 33.37 10.10
C PRO A 194 -17.72 34.66 10.92
N GLU A 195 -17.75 35.79 10.25
CA GLU A 195 -17.73 37.08 10.95
C GLU A 195 -18.90 37.13 11.96
N ASP A 196 -18.59 37.42 13.21
CA ASP A 196 -19.59 37.67 14.22
C ASP A 196 -20.48 38.82 13.75
N GLY A 197 -21.71 38.48 13.35
CA GLY A 197 -22.66 39.51 12.96
C GLY A 197 -22.89 40.44 14.11
N GLU A 198 -22.60 41.74 13.93
CA GLU A 198 -22.99 42.80 14.87
C GLU A 198 -24.51 42.69 15.08
N LYS A 199 -24.91 42.24 16.26
CA LYS A 199 -26.28 42.36 16.72
C LYS A 199 -26.52 43.84 17.06
N THR A 200 -27.08 44.58 16.12
CA THR A 200 -27.76 45.83 16.42
C THR A 200 -29.10 45.53 17.05
#